data_356f321afc7959771c4d257ee7163122
#
_entry.id   356f321afc7959771c4d257ee7163122
#
_cell.length_a   1.000
_cell.length_b   1.000
_cell.length_c   1.000
_cell.angle_alpha   90.00
_cell.angle_beta   90.00
_cell.angle_gamma   90.00
#
_symmetry.space_group_name_H-M   'P 1'
#
loop_
_entity.id
_entity.type
_entity.pdbx_description
1 polymer ?
#
loop_
_entity_poly.entity_id
_entity_poly.type
_entity_poly.pdbx_seq_one_letter_code
_entity_poly.pdbx_strand_id
1 'polypeptide(L)'
;MRNADLSIDEDEAADLLKEIQKQLKMRQWGEVIRLEVEDGIDKKLLNFLKDELKVAEQDIFQINGPIDFTFLMKMYGLEGCDDLRNEPYTPQRVPEIVPGENIFDEIRKGDILLHHPYQTFDPVVDFIRQASVDPDVLAIKQTLYRVSGNSPIIASLAQAAENGKQVSVLVELKARFDEENNIKKKKKLEQAGCHVIYG
;
A
#
# COMPACT_ATOMS: atom_id res chain seq x y z
N MET A 1 -10.53 17.03 10.81
CA MET A 1 -9.52 16.44 9.93
C MET A 1 -8.17 17.11 10.18
N ARG A 2 -7.12 16.32 10.20
CA ARG A 2 -5.74 16.82 10.32
C ARG A 2 -4.99 16.64 9.01
N ASN A 3 -4.02 17.51 8.74
CA ASN A 3 -3.11 17.34 7.63
C ASN A 3 -2.29 16.06 7.84
N ALA A 4 -2.33 15.16 6.86
CA ALA A 4 -1.62 13.89 6.88
C ALA A 4 -0.46 13.84 5.87
N ASP A 5 -0.21 14.94 5.17
CA ASP A 5 0.89 15.00 4.21
C ASP A 5 2.23 15.06 4.94
N LEU A 6 3.19 14.33 4.39
CA LEU A 6 4.56 14.33 4.87
C LEU A 6 5.33 15.47 4.18
N SER A 7 5.81 16.43 4.98
CA SER A 7 6.74 17.46 4.50
C SER A 7 8.16 16.99 4.83
N ILE A 8 8.81 16.32 3.89
CA ILE A 8 10.18 15.83 4.05
C ILE A 8 11.02 16.49 2.97
N ASP A 9 12.09 17.14 3.39
CA ASP A 9 13.16 17.55 2.50
C ASP A 9 14.11 16.36 2.32
N GLU A 10 14.10 15.78 1.14
CA GLU A 10 14.88 14.58 0.82
C GLU A 10 16.37 14.87 0.71
N ASP A 11 16.69 16.09 0.22
CA ASP A 11 18.08 16.49 -0.01
C ASP A 11 18.81 16.77 1.30
N GLU A 12 18.08 17.17 2.36
CA GLU A 12 18.66 17.44 3.69
C GLU A 12 18.58 16.23 4.64
N ALA A 13 17.84 15.19 4.30
CA ALA A 13 17.64 14.02 5.17
C ALA A 13 18.84 13.07 5.12
N ALA A 14 19.68 13.09 6.12
CA ALA A 14 20.80 12.16 6.27
C ALA A 14 20.35 10.67 6.34
N ASP A 15 19.11 10.41 6.75
CA ASP A 15 18.47 9.09 6.80
C ASP A 15 16.97 9.24 6.54
N LEU A 16 16.61 9.17 5.26
CA LEU A 16 15.22 9.32 4.79
C LEU A 16 14.26 8.37 5.53
N LEU A 17 14.67 7.13 5.80
CA LEU A 17 13.83 6.16 6.49
C LEU A 17 13.48 6.61 7.91
N LYS A 18 14.45 7.13 8.66
CA LYS A 18 14.21 7.61 10.03
C LYS A 18 13.32 8.84 10.03
N GLU A 19 13.52 9.74 9.06
CA GLU A 19 12.68 10.93 8.96
C GLU A 19 11.24 10.57 8.62
N ILE A 20 11.00 9.66 7.66
CA ILE A 20 9.66 9.14 7.36
C ILE A 20 9.03 8.51 8.61
N GLN A 21 9.77 7.67 9.35
CA GLN A 21 9.25 7.05 10.58
C GLN A 21 8.86 8.10 11.65
N LYS A 22 9.63 9.16 11.79
CA LYS A 22 9.33 10.26 12.69
C LYS A 22 8.08 11.02 12.24
N GLN A 23 7.99 11.37 10.98
CA GLN A 23 6.84 12.06 10.40
C GLN A 23 5.56 11.24 10.50
N LEU A 24 5.62 9.92 10.28
CA LEU A 24 4.47 9.02 10.47
C LEU A 24 3.94 9.05 11.91
N LYS A 25 4.82 9.08 12.91
CA LYS A 25 4.42 9.22 14.32
C LYS A 25 3.80 10.60 14.61
N MET A 26 4.28 11.65 13.95
CA MET A 26 3.78 13.01 14.12
C MET A 26 2.46 13.26 13.37
N ARG A 27 2.08 12.41 12.40
CA ARG A 27 0.88 12.58 11.57
C ARG A 27 -0.42 12.73 12.38
N GLN A 28 -0.55 12.03 13.50
CA GLN A 28 -1.70 12.16 14.41
C GLN A 28 -1.81 13.55 15.08
N TRP A 29 -0.72 14.32 15.10
CA TRP A 29 -0.62 15.66 15.66
C TRP A 29 -0.51 16.74 14.59
N GLY A 30 -0.74 16.37 13.33
CA GLY A 30 -0.73 17.31 12.22
C GLY A 30 -1.70 18.47 12.42
N GLU A 31 -1.46 19.57 11.72
CA GLU A 31 -2.32 20.76 11.75
C GLU A 31 -3.77 20.39 11.45
N VAL A 32 -4.70 20.98 12.18
CA VAL A 32 -6.14 20.79 11.91
C VAL A 32 -6.52 21.69 10.74
N ILE A 33 -6.92 21.05 9.64
CA ILE A 33 -7.28 21.73 8.39
C ILE A 33 -8.80 21.80 8.17
N ARG A 34 -9.60 21.10 9.00
CA ARG A 34 -11.05 21.10 8.93
C ARG A 34 -11.64 20.58 10.23
N LEU A 35 -12.60 21.31 10.78
CA LEU A 35 -13.41 20.90 11.91
C LEU A 35 -14.89 20.79 11.48
N GLU A 36 -15.43 19.58 11.60
CA GLU A 36 -16.86 19.34 11.41
C GLU A 36 -17.52 19.14 12.76
N VAL A 37 -18.62 19.79 12.99
CA VAL A 37 -19.40 19.73 14.22
C VAL A 37 -20.89 19.56 13.90
N GLU A 38 -21.65 19.01 14.80
CA GLU A 38 -23.11 18.90 14.65
C GLU A 38 -23.75 20.29 14.63
N ASP A 39 -24.79 20.41 13.80
CA ASP A 39 -25.62 21.61 13.82
C ASP A 39 -26.25 21.77 15.21
N GLY A 40 -26.16 23.00 15.75
CA GLY A 40 -26.63 23.28 17.11
C GLY A 40 -25.67 22.93 18.24
N ILE A 41 -24.40 22.60 17.97
CA ILE A 41 -23.36 22.46 19.01
C ILE A 41 -23.36 23.63 20.00
N ASP A 42 -23.12 23.36 21.28
CA ASP A 42 -22.97 24.40 22.28
C ASP A 42 -21.86 25.39 21.92
N LYS A 43 -22.18 26.68 21.96
CA LYS A 43 -21.23 27.75 21.55
C LYS A 43 -19.96 27.80 22.40
N LYS A 44 -20.04 27.45 23.68
CA LYS A 44 -18.85 27.45 24.56
C LYS A 44 -17.93 26.30 24.17
N LEU A 45 -18.52 25.11 23.87
CA LEU A 45 -17.80 23.95 23.42
C LEU A 45 -17.15 24.22 22.05
N LEU A 46 -17.86 24.83 21.13
CA LEU A 46 -17.31 25.20 19.82
C LEU A 46 -16.11 26.14 19.94
N ASN A 47 -16.23 27.19 20.77
CA ASN A 47 -15.15 28.12 21.00
C ASN A 47 -13.93 27.45 21.66
N PHE A 48 -14.17 26.58 22.65
CA PHE A 48 -13.11 25.79 23.26
C PHE A 48 -12.38 24.93 22.21
N LEU A 49 -13.12 24.20 21.37
CA LEU A 49 -12.52 23.39 20.31
C LEU A 49 -11.74 24.24 19.30
N LYS A 50 -12.25 25.39 18.94
CA LYS A 50 -11.60 26.32 18.02
C LYS A 50 -10.26 26.83 18.58
N ASP A 51 -10.25 27.22 19.85
CA ASP A 51 -9.08 27.74 20.52
C ASP A 51 -7.99 26.66 20.71
N GLU A 52 -8.39 25.47 21.20
CA GLU A 52 -7.48 24.35 21.42
C GLU A 52 -6.90 23.77 20.12
N LEU A 53 -7.71 23.69 19.08
CA LEU A 53 -7.31 23.14 17.78
C LEU A 53 -6.72 24.18 16.84
N LYS A 54 -6.79 25.49 17.20
CA LYS A 54 -6.32 26.63 16.40
C LYS A 54 -6.90 26.64 15.00
N VAL A 55 -8.20 26.34 14.88
CA VAL A 55 -8.91 26.26 13.58
C VAL A 55 -9.45 27.64 13.20
N ALA A 56 -9.23 28.04 11.96
CA ALA A 56 -9.82 29.27 11.43
C ALA A 56 -11.33 29.11 11.23
N GLU A 57 -12.08 30.24 11.31
CA GLU A 57 -13.55 30.24 11.17
C GLU A 57 -14.02 29.61 9.86
N GLN A 58 -13.28 29.85 8.79
CA GLN A 58 -13.58 29.33 7.45
C GLN A 58 -13.44 27.81 7.32
N ASP A 59 -12.72 27.19 8.26
CA ASP A 59 -12.45 25.75 8.28
C ASP A 59 -13.38 24.99 9.24
N ILE A 60 -14.39 25.69 9.81
CA ILE A 60 -15.39 25.10 10.69
C ILE A 60 -16.70 24.92 9.91
N PHE A 61 -17.19 23.70 9.90
CA PHE A 61 -18.42 23.31 9.19
C PHE A 61 -19.45 22.75 10.16
N GLN A 62 -20.62 23.38 10.23
CA GLN A 62 -21.77 22.83 10.95
C GLN A 62 -22.55 21.91 10.01
N ILE A 63 -22.73 20.68 10.42
CA ILE A 63 -23.32 19.62 9.61
C ILE A 63 -24.65 19.19 10.22
N ASN A 64 -25.72 19.31 9.45
CA ASN A 64 -27.03 18.75 9.81
C ASN A 64 -27.11 17.32 9.28
N GLY A 65 -26.56 16.37 10.04
CA GLY A 65 -26.50 14.96 9.66
C GLY A 65 -25.29 14.25 10.26
N PRO A 66 -25.00 13.03 9.82
CA PRO A 66 -23.82 12.30 10.30
C PRO A 66 -22.52 13.02 9.95
N ILE A 67 -21.62 13.15 10.92
CA ILE A 67 -20.31 13.79 10.76
C ILE A 67 -19.29 12.80 10.20
N ASP A 68 -19.34 11.54 10.65
CA ASP A 68 -18.44 10.49 10.20
C ASP A 68 -19.17 9.51 9.27
N PHE A 69 -18.70 9.44 8.02
CA PHE A 69 -19.24 8.51 7.02
C PHE A 69 -18.43 7.22 6.88
N THR A 70 -17.41 7.00 7.69
CA THR A 70 -16.58 5.79 7.61
C THR A 70 -17.38 4.52 7.92
N PHE A 71 -18.49 4.61 8.63
CA PHE A 71 -19.39 3.50 8.87
C PHE A 71 -20.00 2.92 7.58
N LEU A 72 -20.12 3.72 6.50
CA LEU A 72 -20.65 3.27 5.22
C LEU A 72 -19.79 2.16 4.61
N MET A 73 -18.49 2.15 4.88
CA MET A 73 -17.61 1.05 4.45
C MET A 73 -18.04 -0.29 5.04
N LYS A 74 -18.58 -0.28 6.28
CA LYS A 74 -19.08 -1.49 6.94
C LYS A 74 -20.44 -1.91 6.41
N MET A 75 -21.25 -0.99 5.91
CA MET A 75 -22.56 -1.28 5.32
C MET A 75 -22.47 -2.20 4.11
N TYR A 76 -21.37 -2.10 3.33
CA TYR A 76 -21.14 -2.98 2.19
C TYR A 76 -21.11 -4.47 2.58
N GLY A 77 -20.67 -4.77 3.80
CA GLY A 77 -20.59 -6.14 4.34
C GLY A 77 -21.80 -6.61 5.13
N LEU A 78 -22.93 -5.88 5.13
CA LEU A 78 -24.12 -6.29 5.87
C LEU A 78 -24.69 -7.60 5.31
N GLU A 79 -25.00 -8.53 6.22
CA GLU A 79 -25.65 -9.80 5.88
C GLU A 79 -27.08 -9.55 5.36
N GLY A 80 -27.52 -10.37 4.40
CA GLY A 80 -28.85 -10.27 3.79
C GLY A 80 -29.04 -9.15 2.79
N CYS A 81 -27.95 -8.47 2.36
CA CYS A 81 -27.96 -7.42 1.35
C CYS A 81 -27.14 -7.79 0.11
N ASP A 82 -27.01 -9.07 -0.17
CA ASP A 82 -26.17 -9.55 -1.29
C ASP A 82 -26.74 -9.16 -2.65
N ASP A 83 -28.07 -9.10 -2.77
CA ASP A 83 -28.79 -8.64 -3.96
C ASP A 83 -28.58 -7.15 -4.31
N LEU A 84 -28.09 -6.37 -3.34
CA LEU A 84 -27.77 -4.94 -3.53
C LEU A 84 -26.31 -4.72 -3.96
N ARG A 85 -25.53 -5.79 -4.11
CA ARG A 85 -24.13 -5.75 -4.51
C ARG A 85 -23.96 -6.26 -5.94
N ASN A 86 -23.02 -5.67 -6.66
CA ASN A 86 -22.60 -6.24 -7.92
C ASN A 86 -21.96 -7.61 -7.69
N GLU A 87 -22.17 -8.54 -8.60
CA GLU A 87 -21.50 -9.83 -8.55
C GLU A 87 -19.96 -9.64 -8.57
N PRO A 88 -19.21 -10.37 -7.73
CA PRO A 88 -17.76 -10.31 -7.75
C PRO A 88 -17.23 -10.73 -9.12
N TYR A 89 -16.41 -9.88 -9.70
CA TYR A 89 -15.71 -10.21 -10.93
C TYR A 89 -14.64 -11.27 -10.68
N THR A 90 -14.66 -12.35 -11.46
CA THR A 90 -13.64 -13.40 -11.42
C THR A 90 -12.65 -13.18 -12.57
N PRO A 91 -11.37 -12.86 -12.27
CA PRO A 91 -10.35 -12.70 -13.31
C PRO A 91 -10.19 -13.97 -14.14
N GLN A 92 -10.06 -13.80 -15.45
CA GLN A 92 -9.88 -14.89 -16.39
C GLN A 92 -8.44 -15.42 -16.34
N ARG A 93 -8.26 -16.68 -16.69
CA ARG A 93 -6.92 -17.24 -16.89
C ARG A 93 -6.25 -16.64 -18.12
N VAL A 94 -4.93 -16.61 -18.10
CA VAL A 94 -4.13 -16.22 -19.27
C VAL A 94 -3.97 -17.46 -20.16
N PRO A 95 -4.49 -17.43 -21.42
CA PRO A 95 -4.52 -18.62 -22.26
C PRO A 95 -3.14 -19.19 -22.57
N GLU A 96 -2.13 -18.31 -22.69
CA GLU A 96 -0.77 -18.67 -23.05
C GLU A 96 0.00 -19.33 -21.89
N ILE A 97 -0.52 -19.27 -20.65
CA ILE A 97 0.18 -19.78 -19.46
C ILE A 97 -0.61 -20.93 -18.85
N VAL A 98 -0.01 -22.10 -18.86
CA VAL A 98 -0.55 -23.28 -18.20
C VAL A 98 -0.11 -23.31 -16.74
N PRO A 99 -1.04 -23.31 -15.77
CA PRO A 99 -0.70 -23.37 -14.35
C PRO A 99 0.16 -24.58 -14.01
N GLY A 100 1.29 -24.35 -13.34
CA GLY A 100 2.22 -25.41 -12.92
C GLY A 100 3.31 -25.75 -13.93
N GLU A 101 3.25 -25.23 -15.15
CA GLU A 101 4.33 -25.36 -16.12
C GLU A 101 5.41 -24.27 -15.90
N ASN A 102 6.56 -24.45 -16.57
CA ASN A 102 7.66 -23.50 -16.46
C ASN A 102 7.35 -22.23 -17.26
N ILE A 103 7.13 -21.12 -16.55
CA ILE A 103 6.79 -19.84 -17.19
C ILE A 103 7.91 -19.32 -18.09
N PHE A 104 9.17 -19.66 -17.84
CA PHE A 104 10.29 -19.26 -18.69
C PHE A 104 10.23 -19.91 -20.07
N ASP A 105 9.67 -21.12 -20.17
CA ASP A 105 9.47 -21.78 -21.45
C ASP A 105 8.39 -21.06 -22.28
N GLU A 106 7.34 -20.56 -21.65
CA GLU A 106 6.34 -19.74 -22.33
C GLU A 106 6.90 -18.39 -22.78
N ILE A 107 7.67 -17.72 -21.92
CA ILE A 107 8.34 -16.45 -22.25
C ILE A 107 9.31 -16.60 -23.43
N ARG A 108 10.00 -17.74 -23.56
CA ARG A 108 10.88 -18.01 -24.71
C ARG A 108 10.13 -18.16 -26.05
N LYS A 109 8.83 -18.47 -26.02
CA LYS A 109 8.00 -18.56 -27.25
C LYS A 109 7.60 -17.20 -27.79
N GLY A 110 7.54 -16.17 -26.94
CA GLY A 110 7.16 -14.80 -27.32
C GLY A 110 6.76 -13.96 -26.13
N ASP A 111 6.46 -12.70 -26.40
CA ASP A 111 5.98 -11.76 -25.39
C ASP A 111 4.59 -12.16 -24.87
N ILE A 112 4.39 -12.01 -23.58
CA ILE A 112 3.12 -12.30 -22.90
C ILE A 112 2.55 -10.98 -22.38
N LEU A 113 1.38 -10.57 -22.89
CA LEU A 113 0.66 -9.39 -22.43
C LEU A 113 -0.38 -9.81 -21.39
N LEU A 114 -0.34 -9.19 -20.21
CA LEU A 114 -1.32 -9.39 -19.14
C LEU A 114 -2.21 -8.17 -19.00
N HIS A 115 -3.52 -8.40 -18.93
CA HIS A 115 -4.53 -7.35 -18.82
C HIS A 115 -5.23 -7.41 -17.46
N HIS A 116 -4.64 -6.78 -16.45
CA HIS A 116 -5.24 -6.69 -15.11
C HIS A 116 -6.29 -5.57 -15.01
N PRO A 117 -7.34 -5.72 -14.23
CA PRO A 117 -7.70 -6.86 -13.36
C PRO A 117 -8.49 -7.98 -14.07
N TYR A 118 -8.66 -7.92 -15.38
CA TYR A 118 -9.50 -8.86 -16.14
C TYR A 118 -8.85 -10.24 -16.29
N GLN A 119 -7.54 -10.30 -16.31
CA GLN A 119 -6.77 -11.53 -16.19
C GLN A 119 -6.17 -11.65 -14.80
N THR A 120 -5.99 -12.91 -14.34
CA THR A 120 -5.43 -13.19 -13.01
C THR A 120 -3.97 -12.70 -12.88
N PHE A 121 -3.60 -12.30 -11.68
CA PHE A 121 -2.24 -11.89 -11.35
C PHE A 121 -1.31 -13.08 -11.03
N ASP A 122 -1.85 -14.30 -10.95
CA ASP A 122 -1.10 -15.51 -10.61
C ASP A 122 0.16 -15.74 -11.48
N PRO A 123 0.14 -15.47 -12.80
CA PRO A 123 1.36 -15.60 -13.62
C PRO A 123 2.52 -14.74 -13.16
N VAL A 124 2.25 -13.53 -12.68
CA VAL A 124 3.31 -12.64 -12.15
C VAL A 124 3.88 -13.21 -10.85
N VAL A 125 3.03 -13.71 -9.98
CA VAL A 125 3.44 -14.38 -8.74
C VAL A 125 4.26 -15.63 -9.03
N ASP A 126 3.79 -16.46 -9.97
CA ASP A 126 4.48 -17.68 -10.38
C ASP A 126 5.83 -17.40 -11.03
N PHE A 127 5.92 -16.34 -11.83
CA PHE A 127 7.19 -15.91 -12.43
C PHE A 127 8.24 -15.61 -11.35
N ILE A 128 7.92 -14.83 -10.33
CA ILE A 128 8.84 -14.51 -9.25
C ILE A 128 9.15 -15.75 -8.40
N ARG A 129 8.12 -16.58 -8.13
CA ARG A 129 8.27 -17.82 -7.36
C ARG A 129 9.18 -18.80 -8.08
N GLN A 130 9.00 -19.03 -9.37
CA GLN A 130 9.88 -19.91 -10.16
C GLN A 130 11.30 -19.33 -10.24
N ALA A 131 11.43 -18.02 -10.49
CA ALA A 131 12.72 -17.35 -10.47
C ALA A 131 13.48 -17.51 -9.15
N SER A 132 12.76 -17.59 -8.02
CA SER A 132 13.40 -17.73 -6.71
C SER A 132 14.11 -19.07 -6.51
N VAL A 133 13.67 -20.13 -7.19
CA VAL A 133 14.19 -21.49 -7.03
C VAL A 133 14.95 -22.02 -8.26
N ASP A 134 14.76 -21.44 -9.42
CA ASP A 134 15.41 -21.86 -10.66
C ASP A 134 16.92 -21.64 -10.58
N PRO A 135 17.78 -22.68 -10.74
CA PRO A 135 19.23 -22.55 -10.62
C PRO A 135 19.86 -21.67 -11.70
N ASP A 136 19.21 -21.50 -12.85
CA ASP A 136 19.71 -20.70 -13.97
C ASP A 136 19.44 -19.20 -13.78
N VAL A 137 18.57 -18.82 -12.83
CA VAL A 137 18.31 -17.44 -12.47
C VAL A 137 19.37 -16.94 -11.49
N LEU A 138 20.18 -15.99 -11.93
CA LEU A 138 21.30 -15.44 -11.14
C LEU A 138 20.88 -14.24 -10.30
N ALA A 139 19.95 -13.43 -10.81
CA ALA A 139 19.54 -12.19 -10.17
C ALA A 139 18.08 -11.84 -10.42
N ILE A 140 17.47 -11.14 -9.45
CA ILE A 140 16.13 -10.56 -9.56
C ILE A 140 16.24 -9.07 -9.25
N LYS A 141 15.66 -8.22 -10.12
CA LYS A 141 15.49 -6.79 -9.90
C LYS A 141 13.99 -6.47 -9.91
N GLN A 142 13.50 -5.91 -8.81
CA GLN A 142 12.07 -5.71 -8.60
C GLN A 142 11.79 -4.33 -8.02
N THR A 143 10.84 -3.60 -8.60
CA THR A 143 10.28 -2.39 -7.99
C THR A 143 8.99 -2.73 -7.27
N LEU A 144 8.83 -2.24 -6.03
CA LEU A 144 7.66 -2.41 -5.20
C LEU A 144 7.09 -1.05 -4.81
N TYR A 145 5.88 -0.75 -5.28
CA TYR A 145 5.15 0.47 -4.92
C TYR A 145 4.11 0.18 -3.82
N ARG A 146 3.08 -0.58 -4.16
CA ARG A 146 2.06 -1.06 -3.22
C ARG A 146 1.89 -2.56 -3.35
N VAL A 147 2.17 -3.27 -2.28
CA VAL A 147 2.04 -4.74 -2.23
C VAL A 147 1.40 -5.09 -0.90
N SER A 148 0.49 -6.05 -0.88
CA SER A 148 -0.13 -6.50 0.39
C SER A 148 0.93 -7.00 1.38
N GLY A 149 0.68 -6.85 2.70
CA GLY A 149 1.65 -7.20 3.74
C GLY A 149 2.12 -8.65 3.71
N ASN A 150 1.23 -9.56 3.32
CA ASN A 150 1.51 -11.01 3.17
C ASN A 150 1.66 -11.42 1.70
N SER A 151 2.20 -10.53 0.85
CA SER A 151 2.37 -10.84 -0.56
C SER A 151 3.30 -12.04 -0.78
N PRO A 152 2.90 -13.00 -1.62
CA PRO A 152 3.77 -14.10 -2.03
C PRO A 152 5.02 -13.61 -2.77
N ILE A 153 4.98 -12.44 -3.42
CA ILE A 153 6.15 -11.81 -4.05
C ILE A 153 7.22 -11.52 -3.02
N ILE A 154 6.89 -10.91 -1.89
CA ILE A 154 7.85 -10.62 -0.82
C ILE A 154 8.49 -11.90 -0.28
N ALA A 155 7.70 -12.96 -0.12
CA ALA A 155 8.21 -14.26 0.31
C ALA A 155 9.17 -14.87 -0.72
N SER A 156 8.83 -14.81 -2.00
CA SER A 156 9.66 -15.33 -3.09
C SER A 156 10.96 -14.55 -3.26
N LEU A 157 10.94 -13.22 -3.10
CA LEU A 157 12.17 -12.40 -3.14
C LEU A 157 13.11 -12.74 -1.98
N ALA A 158 12.56 -12.90 -0.78
CA ALA A 158 13.33 -13.33 0.39
C ALA A 158 13.94 -14.71 0.17
N GLN A 159 13.15 -15.68 -0.32
CA GLN A 159 13.63 -17.02 -0.67
C GLN A 159 14.72 -17.00 -1.72
N ALA A 160 14.60 -16.15 -2.75
CA ALA A 160 15.64 -16.02 -3.78
C ALA A 160 16.98 -15.57 -3.18
N ALA A 161 16.97 -14.61 -2.25
CA ALA A 161 18.18 -14.16 -1.58
C ALA A 161 18.77 -15.26 -0.66
N GLU A 162 17.93 -15.97 0.08
CA GLU A 162 18.32 -17.12 0.90
C GLU A 162 18.93 -18.25 0.04
N ASN A 163 18.46 -18.42 -1.21
CA ASN A 163 19.03 -19.35 -2.20
C ASN A 163 20.32 -18.82 -2.87
N GLY A 164 20.87 -17.71 -2.40
CA GLY A 164 22.14 -17.15 -2.88
C GLY A 164 22.05 -16.32 -4.15
N LYS A 165 20.84 -15.97 -4.60
CA LYS A 165 20.66 -15.11 -5.79
C LYS A 165 20.88 -13.63 -5.43
N GLN A 166 21.30 -12.84 -6.41
CA GLN A 166 21.37 -11.38 -6.26
C GLN A 166 19.98 -10.79 -6.38
N VAL A 167 19.43 -10.30 -5.28
CA VAL A 167 18.08 -9.69 -5.25
C VAL A 167 18.21 -8.22 -4.94
N SER A 168 17.86 -7.37 -5.91
CA SER A 168 17.82 -5.91 -5.75
C SER A 168 16.37 -5.44 -5.81
N VAL A 169 15.91 -4.76 -4.77
CA VAL A 169 14.53 -4.32 -4.66
C VAL A 169 14.48 -2.81 -4.44
N LEU A 170 13.82 -2.10 -5.35
CA LEU A 170 13.47 -0.69 -5.15
C LEU A 170 12.11 -0.61 -4.43
N VAL A 171 12.07 -0.01 -3.26
CA VAL A 171 10.84 0.17 -2.47
C VAL A 171 10.51 1.66 -2.39
N GLU A 172 9.32 2.03 -2.85
CA GLU A 172 8.79 3.38 -2.69
C GLU A 172 8.32 3.57 -1.23
N LEU A 173 9.08 4.32 -0.45
CA LEU A 173 8.76 4.57 0.96
C LEU A 173 7.60 5.56 1.16
N LYS A 174 7.42 6.48 0.23
CA LYS A 174 6.37 7.50 0.28
C LYS A 174 5.07 7.09 -0.40
N ALA A 175 4.87 5.80 -0.68
CA ALA A 175 3.59 5.32 -1.21
C ALA A 175 2.46 5.70 -0.24
N ARG A 176 1.68 6.71 -0.60
CA ARG A 176 0.67 7.37 0.26
C ARG A 176 -0.27 6.34 0.89
N PHE A 177 -0.40 6.37 2.22
CA PHE A 177 -1.15 5.45 3.08
C PHE A 177 -0.59 4.02 3.18
N ASP A 178 0.56 3.71 2.58
CA ASP A 178 1.19 2.39 2.67
C ASP A 178 2.62 2.45 3.25
N GLU A 179 3.05 3.61 3.73
CA GLU A 179 4.42 3.88 4.19
C GLU A 179 4.85 2.92 5.30
N GLU A 180 4.00 2.68 6.31
CA GLU A 180 4.32 1.74 7.40
C GLU A 180 4.51 0.31 6.90
N ASN A 181 3.68 -0.13 5.96
CA ASN A 181 3.79 -1.45 5.37
C ASN A 181 5.07 -1.57 4.54
N ASN A 182 5.43 -0.53 3.78
CA ASN A 182 6.63 -0.53 2.97
C ASN A 182 7.89 -0.55 3.85
N ILE A 183 7.90 0.14 4.99
CA ILE A 183 8.97 0.05 5.98
C ILE A 183 9.13 -1.37 6.56
N LYS A 184 8.00 -2.04 6.86
CA LYS A 184 8.02 -3.42 7.35
C LYS A 184 8.54 -4.40 6.30
N LYS A 185 8.10 -4.25 5.06
CA LYS A 185 8.56 -5.05 3.91
C LYS A 185 10.05 -4.88 3.66
N LYS A 186 10.52 -3.62 3.67
CA LYS A 186 11.96 -3.30 3.57
C LYS A 186 12.77 -4.08 4.58
N LYS A 187 12.42 -4.01 5.86
CA LYS A 187 13.13 -4.72 6.92
C LYS A 187 13.17 -6.23 6.71
N LYS A 188 12.05 -6.82 6.29
CA LYS A 188 11.95 -8.25 6.01
C LYS A 188 12.88 -8.66 4.86
N LEU A 189 12.91 -7.89 3.78
CA LEU A 189 13.78 -8.16 2.63
C LEU A 189 15.26 -8.02 2.98
N GLU A 190 15.64 -6.98 3.72
CA GLU A 190 17.04 -6.81 4.18
C GLU A 190 17.50 -7.94 5.08
N GLN A 191 16.65 -8.40 6.00
CA GLN A 191 16.95 -9.53 6.89
C GLN A 191 17.16 -10.83 6.12
N ALA A 192 16.51 -11.01 4.97
CA ALA A 192 16.69 -12.14 4.07
C ALA A 192 17.93 -12.00 3.17
N GLY A 193 18.65 -10.88 3.20
CA GLY A 193 19.84 -10.63 2.39
C GLY A 193 19.59 -9.93 1.05
N CYS A 194 18.38 -9.39 0.81
CA CYS A 194 18.12 -8.57 -0.37
C CYS A 194 18.83 -7.22 -0.26
N HIS A 195 19.33 -6.71 -1.39
CA HIS A 195 19.78 -5.33 -1.50
C HIS A 195 18.57 -4.43 -1.74
N VAL A 196 18.18 -3.64 -0.72
CA VAL A 196 17.00 -2.78 -0.80
C VAL A 196 17.41 -1.33 -1.02
N ILE A 197 16.91 -0.75 -2.11
CA ILE A 197 17.03 0.66 -2.46
C ILE A 197 15.68 1.30 -2.22
N TYR A 198 15.63 2.55 -1.81
CA TYR A 198 14.38 3.28 -1.60
C TYR A 198 14.46 4.69 -2.18
N GLY A 199 13.29 5.14 -2.65
CA GLY A 199 13.05 6.50 -3.15
C GLY A 199 11.87 7.14 -2.42
#